data_ebd9db96eef34881d85ab49f144dc259
#
_entry.id   ebd9db96eef34881d85ab49f144dc259
#
_cell.length_a   1.000
_cell.length_b   1.000
_cell.length_c   1.000
_cell.angle_alpha   90.00
_cell.angle_beta   90.00
_cell.angle_gamma   90.00
#
_symmetry.space_group_name_H-M   'P 1'
#
loop_
_entity.id
_entity.type
_entity.pdbx_description
1 polymer ?
#
loop_
_entity_poly.entity_id
_entity_poly.type
_entity_poly.pdbx_seq_one_letter_code
_entity_poly.pdbx_strand_id
1 'polypeptide(L)'
;MFFLNGAVLATWLSLIPAVQQKLALNPSELGIALLGVAVGAVIATPSTGWLAGRAGGRRVVTLAAIVGCVVLPLLPLAPTLPELTLTLVVFGAAVGTMDVAMNIHGSVVEALYQRPLMSTFHGLYSIGGFTGALTGGALAALSIAPFDRALGPALLLGAAAVAAHQWLPPTQPHTASGPPKARIRRMRLSLPVAALGLMAFCSLLAEGASGDWSAIYLHKSLGTDAAFAATAFAAFSVAMAVGRLSGDWLTSRLGATQLLRSGGALAALGLTATLLLGRPALAVGGFGLIGLGLANVVPTLFSAAGRSRSQAPRVAIAAVASTGYAGLLAGPPLIGFIAQAFTLTRALIVVVVCCALIALLAPMVRRSG
;
A
#
# COMPACT_ATOMS: atom_id res chain seq x y z
N MET A 1 2.78 -14.09 5.16
CA MET A 1 2.51 -12.75 5.74
C MET A 1 1.94 -11.77 4.71
N PHE A 2 2.55 -11.55 3.55
CA PHE A 2 2.00 -10.64 2.52
C PHE A 2 0.56 -10.99 2.12
N PHE A 3 0.30 -12.26 1.78
CA PHE A 3 -1.07 -12.72 1.49
C PHE A 3 -2.05 -12.41 2.64
N LEU A 4 -1.64 -12.68 3.89
CA LEU A 4 -2.48 -12.46 5.06
C LEU A 4 -2.83 -10.97 5.22
N ASN A 5 -1.86 -10.07 5.04
CA ASN A 5 -2.09 -8.64 5.15
C ASN A 5 -3.10 -8.12 4.10
N GLY A 6 -2.93 -8.55 2.85
CA GLY A 6 -3.88 -8.23 1.78
C GLY A 6 -5.28 -8.77 2.05
N ALA A 7 -5.39 -10.03 2.52
CA ALA A 7 -6.67 -10.65 2.82
C ALA A 7 -7.40 -9.98 3.99
N VAL A 8 -6.69 -9.66 5.08
CA VAL A 8 -7.25 -8.95 6.24
C VAL A 8 -7.80 -7.59 5.84
N LEU A 9 -7.01 -6.81 5.08
CA LEU A 9 -7.44 -5.49 4.62
C LEU A 9 -8.65 -5.57 3.70
N ALA A 10 -8.63 -6.47 2.71
CA ALA A 10 -9.73 -6.60 1.76
C ALA A 10 -11.01 -7.17 2.37
N THR A 11 -10.89 -8.02 3.40
CA THR A 11 -12.04 -8.45 4.19
C THR A 11 -12.72 -7.24 4.84
N TRP A 12 -11.96 -6.33 5.45
CA TRP A 12 -12.52 -5.08 5.97
C TRP A 12 -13.21 -4.26 4.86
N LEU A 13 -12.55 -4.06 3.72
CA LEU A 13 -13.13 -3.28 2.61
C LEU A 13 -14.48 -3.83 2.16
N SER A 14 -14.67 -5.15 2.18
CA SER A 14 -15.94 -5.80 1.85
C SER A 14 -17.06 -5.57 2.87
N LEU A 15 -16.72 -5.16 4.09
CA LEU A 15 -17.67 -4.89 5.17
C LEU A 15 -18.14 -3.43 5.20
N ILE A 16 -17.43 -2.51 4.54
CA ILE A 16 -17.71 -1.07 4.57
C ILE A 16 -19.17 -0.75 4.27
N PRO A 17 -19.81 -1.30 3.20
CA PRO A 17 -21.21 -0.97 2.90
C PRO A 17 -22.16 -1.37 4.02
N ALA A 18 -21.95 -2.53 4.65
CA ALA A 18 -22.80 -3.00 5.74
C ALA A 18 -22.63 -2.15 7.01
N VAL A 19 -21.40 -1.72 7.33
CA VAL A 19 -21.13 -0.83 8.46
C VAL A 19 -21.71 0.56 8.21
N GLN A 20 -21.56 1.10 6.99
CA GLN A 20 -22.14 2.37 6.60
C GLN A 20 -23.67 2.36 6.77
N GLN A 21 -24.33 1.30 6.29
CA GLN A 21 -25.78 1.15 6.43
C GLN A 21 -26.20 1.00 7.88
N LYS A 22 -25.51 0.17 8.69
CA LYS A 22 -25.80 -0.03 10.11
C LYS A 22 -25.77 1.26 10.91
N LEU A 23 -24.76 2.11 10.67
CA LEU A 23 -24.56 3.37 11.38
C LEU A 23 -25.22 4.57 10.70
N ALA A 24 -25.91 4.36 9.57
CA ALA A 24 -26.54 5.39 8.73
C ALA A 24 -25.60 6.56 8.38
N LEU A 25 -24.31 6.24 8.11
CA LEU A 25 -23.26 7.24 7.87
C LEU A 25 -23.45 7.91 6.50
N ASN A 26 -23.40 9.23 6.51
CA ASN A 26 -23.28 9.97 5.26
C ASN A 26 -21.85 9.81 4.66
N PRO A 27 -21.61 10.17 3.39
CA PRO A 27 -20.31 9.98 2.75
C PRO A 27 -19.14 10.68 3.46
N SER A 28 -19.38 11.85 4.08
CA SER A 28 -18.35 12.60 4.82
C SER A 28 -17.95 11.90 6.12
N GLU A 29 -18.95 11.43 6.87
CA GLU A 29 -18.73 10.67 8.11
C GLU A 29 -17.99 9.35 7.85
N LEU A 30 -18.37 8.64 6.79
CA LEU A 30 -17.65 7.44 6.35
C LEU A 30 -16.20 7.78 5.99
N GLY A 31 -15.99 8.87 5.24
CA GLY A 31 -14.64 9.35 4.89
C GLY A 31 -13.78 9.61 6.13
N ILE A 32 -14.34 10.28 7.16
CA ILE A 32 -13.65 10.52 8.44
C ILE A 32 -13.30 9.20 9.13
N ALA A 33 -14.24 8.24 9.17
CA ALA A 33 -13.96 6.93 9.76
C ALA A 33 -12.82 6.21 9.04
N LEU A 34 -12.84 6.18 7.71
CA LEU A 34 -11.82 5.49 6.89
C LEU A 34 -10.44 6.13 7.02
N LEU A 35 -10.34 7.45 7.26
CA LEU A 35 -9.07 8.09 7.61
C LEU A 35 -8.42 7.48 8.84
N GLY A 36 -9.19 6.88 9.75
CA GLY A 36 -8.66 6.18 10.92
C GLY A 36 -7.62 5.12 10.56
N VAL A 37 -7.85 4.35 9.49
CA VAL A 37 -6.88 3.33 9.02
C VAL A 37 -5.55 3.98 8.63
N ALA A 38 -5.60 5.05 7.84
CA ALA A 38 -4.40 5.74 7.38
C ALA A 38 -3.65 6.42 8.55
N VAL A 39 -4.39 7.06 9.47
CA VAL A 39 -3.82 7.68 10.67
C VAL A 39 -3.14 6.63 11.55
N GLY A 40 -3.78 5.49 11.78
CA GLY A 40 -3.20 4.39 12.55
C GLY A 40 -1.91 3.87 11.92
N ALA A 41 -1.92 3.63 10.61
CA ALA A 41 -0.74 3.19 9.88
C ALA A 41 0.40 4.22 9.97
N VAL A 42 0.13 5.50 9.70
CA VAL A 42 1.14 6.59 9.75
C VAL A 42 1.77 6.72 11.14
N ILE A 43 0.98 6.58 12.21
CA ILE A 43 1.48 6.65 13.59
C ILE A 43 2.35 5.43 13.93
N ALA A 44 1.95 4.23 13.49
CA ALA A 44 2.62 2.99 13.88
C ALA A 44 3.89 2.68 13.05
N THR A 45 3.92 3.01 11.77
CA THR A 45 5.00 2.61 10.86
C THR A 45 6.39 3.12 11.28
N PRO A 46 6.59 4.37 11.78
CA PRO A 46 7.93 4.81 12.22
C PRO A 46 8.50 4.01 13.39
N SER A 47 7.61 3.55 14.31
CA SER A 47 8.03 2.77 15.48
C SER A 47 8.31 1.30 15.15
N THR A 48 7.77 0.78 14.06
CA THR A 48 7.88 -0.64 13.68
C THR A 48 9.32 -1.06 13.44
N GLY A 49 10.13 -0.22 12.81
CA GLY A 49 11.55 -0.49 12.60
C GLY A 49 12.33 -0.66 13.93
N TRP A 50 12.00 0.16 14.94
CA TRP A 50 12.56 0.05 16.30
C TRP A 50 12.06 -1.19 17.02
N LEU A 51 10.74 -1.46 16.98
CA LEU A 51 10.13 -2.66 17.56
C LEU A 51 10.72 -3.94 16.97
N ALA A 52 10.85 -4.02 15.64
CA ALA A 52 11.46 -5.15 14.95
C ALA A 52 12.94 -5.35 15.35
N GLY A 53 13.65 -4.25 15.63
CA GLY A 53 15.01 -4.30 16.13
C GLY A 53 15.12 -4.81 17.57
N ARG A 54 14.15 -4.51 18.43
CA ARG A 54 14.15 -4.87 19.86
C ARG A 54 13.53 -6.24 20.14
N ALA A 55 12.36 -6.51 19.58
CA ALA A 55 11.62 -7.74 19.84
C ALA A 55 11.87 -8.85 18.80
N GLY A 56 12.58 -8.52 17.71
CA GLY A 56 12.73 -9.37 16.53
C GLY A 56 11.56 -9.23 15.57
N GLY A 57 11.86 -9.03 14.28
CA GLY A 57 10.85 -8.80 13.25
C GLY A 57 9.84 -9.93 13.13
N ARG A 58 10.26 -11.21 13.34
CA ARG A 58 9.38 -12.39 13.36
C ARG A 58 8.23 -12.25 14.36
N ARG A 59 8.52 -11.80 15.58
CA ARG A 59 7.51 -11.60 16.62
C ARG A 59 6.61 -10.41 16.26
N VAL A 60 7.20 -9.32 15.79
CA VAL A 60 6.45 -8.10 15.47
C VAL A 60 5.46 -8.35 14.35
N VAL A 61 5.85 -8.99 13.24
CA VAL A 61 4.94 -9.25 12.12
C VAL A 61 3.82 -10.21 12.51
N THR A 62 4.12 -11.23 13.33
CA THR A 62 3.10 -12.19 13.79
C THR A 62 2.11 -11.55 14.76
N LEU A 63 2.61 -10.77 15.74
CA LEU A 63 1.73 -10.07 16.68
C LEU A 63 0.85 -9.04 15.97
N ALA A 64 1.40 -8.28 15.04
CA ALA A 64 0.64 -7.33 14.24
C ALA A 64 -0.46 -8.01 13.43
N ALA A 65 -0.17 -9.17 12.82
CA ALA A 65 -1.16 -9.97 12.10
C ALA A 65 -2.29 -10.46 13.04
N ILE A 66 -1.94 -10.96 14.23
CA ILE A 66 -2.91 -11.41 15.24
C ILE A 66 -3.78 -10.24 15.69
N VAL A 67 -3.19 -9.08 16.02
CA VAL A 67 -3.95 -7.89 16.43
C VAL A 67 -4.90 -7.45 15.31
N GLY A 68 -4.45 -7.42 14.05
CA GLY A 68 -5.30 -7.11 12.90
C GLY A 68 -6.49 -8.08 12.77
N CYS A 69 -6.25 -9.39 12.94
CA CYS A 69 -7.29 -10.40 12.92
C CYS A 69 -8.25 -10.28 14.11
N VAL A 70 -7.78 -9.96 15.32
CA VAL A 70 -8.63 -9.76 16.50
C VAL A 70 -9.50 -8.51 16.38
N VAL A 71 -8.95 -7.43 15.82
CA VAL A 71 -9.68 -6.16 15.65
C VAL A 71 -10.70 -6.24 14.51
N LEU A 72 -10.44 -7.02 13.47
CA LEU A 72 -11.30 -7.11 12.29
C LEU A 72 -12.80 -7.39 12.62
N PRO A 73 -13.18 -8.39 13.45
CA PRO A 73 -14.58 -8.62 13.79
C PRO A 73 -15.17 -7.55 14.73
N LEU A 74 -14.34 -6.71 15.37
CA LEU A 74 -14.85 -5.62 16.21
C LEU A 74 -15.36 -4.44 15.35
N LEU A 75 -14.88 -4.28 14.13
CA LEU A 75 -15.27 -3.19 13.23
C LEU A 75 -16.80 -3.17 12.96
N PRO A 76 -17.45 -4.27 12.55
CA PRO A 76 -18.89 -4.26 12.35
C PRO A 76 -19.70 -4.21 13.66
N LEU A 77 -19.07 -4.39 14.82
CA LEU A 77 -19.74 -4.27 16.12
C LEU A 77 -19.81 -2.83 16.62
N ALA A 78 -18.95 -1.93 16.15
CA ALA A 78 -18.92 -0.54 16.59
C ALA A 78 -20.32 0.08 16.58
N PRO A 79 -20.79 0.66 17.70
CA PRO A 79 -22.13 1.21 17.81
C PRO A 79 -22.23 2.68 17.36
N THR A 80 -21.11 3.40 17.29
CA THR A 80 -21.06 4.81 16.91
C THR A 80 -19.89 5.13 15.99
N LEU A 81 -19.95 6.29 15.31
CA LEU A 81 -18.86 6.78 14.44
C LEU A 81 -17.52 6.97 15.20
N PRO A 82 -17.46 7.57 16.39
CA PRO A 82 -16.19 7.69 17.12
C PRO A 82 -15.56 6.34 17.45
N GLU A 83 -16.35 5.35 17.89
CA GLU A 83 -15.85 4.02 18.22
C GLU A 83 -15.40 3.26 16.99
N LEU A 84 -16.12 3.38 15.87
CA LEU A 84 -15.67 2.86 14.57
C LEU A 84 -14.33 3.47 14.18
N THR A 85 -14.22 4.81 14.26
CA THR A 85 -12.99 5.54 13.91
C THR A 85 -11.81 5.09 14.79
N LEU A 86 -12.01 4.99 16.11
CA LEU A 86 -10.98 4.53 17.03
C LEU A 86 -10.54 3.08 16.72
N THR A 87 -11.51 2.18 16.47
CA THR A 87 -11.23 0.80 16.12
C THR A 87 -10.47 0.72 14.79
N LEU A 88 -10.80 1.58 13.82
CA LEU A 88 -10.09 1.69 12.55
C LEU A 88 -8.66 2.24 12.72
N VAL A 89 -8.41 3.15 13.67
CA VAL A 89 -7.05 3.58 14.01
C VAL A 89 -6.21 2.40 14.53
N VAL A 90 -6.77 1.58 15.43
CA VAL A 90 -6.08 0.40 15.95
C VAL A 90 -5.85 -0.64 14.84
N PHE A 91 -6.86 -0.88 14.00
CA PHE A 91 -6.76 -1.76 12.84
C PHE A 91 -5.68 -1.28 11.87
N GLY A 92 -5.68 0.00 11.53
CA GLY A 92 -4.67 0.61 10.65
C GLY A 92 -3.27 0.55 11.23
N ALA A 93 -3.12 0.76 12.55
CA ALA A 93 -1.84 0.58 13.24
C ALA A 93 -1.32 -0.87 13.13
N ALA A 94 -2.21 -1.86 13.29
CA ALA A 94 -1.85 -3.28 13.16
C ALA A 94 -1.45 -3.62 11.72
N VAL A 95 -2.26 -3.26 10.73
CA VAL A 95 -2.01 -3.53 9.31
C VAL A 95 -0.74 -2.81 8.83
N GLY A 96 -0.54 -1.53 9.22
CA GLY A 96 0.67 -0.78 8.87
C GLY A 96 1.93 -1.32 9.55
N THR A 97 1.85 -1.74 10.82
CA THR A 97 2.95 -2.44 11.50
C THR A 97 3.28 -3.75 10.80
N MET A 98 2.26 -4.53 10.42
CA MET A 98 2.43 -5.77 9.68
C MET A 98 3.11 -5.52 8.34
N ASP A 99 2.68 -4.47 7.61
CA ASP A 99 3.27 -4.10 6.32
C ASP A 99 4.77 -3.80 6.43
N VAL A 100 5.16 -2.92 7.33
CA VAL A 100 6.59 -2.60 7.52
C VAL A 100 7.38 -3.84 7.96
N ALA A 101 6.85 -4.61 8.92
CA ALA A 101 7.54 -5.78 9.46
C ALA A 101 7.68 -6.91 8.43
N MET A 102 6.67 -7.15 7.57
CA MET A 102 6.78 -8.15 6.51
C MET A 102 7.76 -7.72 5.41
N ASN A 103 7.86 -6.42 5.11
CA ASN A 103 8.84 -5.89 4.17
C ASN A 103 10.28 -6.00 4.71
N ILE A 104 10.49 -5.77 6.02
CA ILE A 104 11.78 -6.06 6.69
C ILE A 104 12.12 -7.54 6.54
N HIS A 105 11.19 -8.46 6.79
CA HIS A 105 11.39 -9.90 6.60
C HIS A 105 11.65 -10.26 5.14
N GLY A 106 10.88 -9.69 4.21
CA GLY A 106 11.06 -9.89 2.78
C GLY A 106 12.47 -9.51 2.34
N SER A 107 13.02 -8.40 2.83
CA SER A 107 14.39 -7.98 2.52
C SER A 107 15.45 -8.96 3.05
N VAL A 108 15.23 -9.57 4.23
CA VAL A 108 16.10 -10.62 4.77
C VAL A 108 16.06 -11.89 3.91
N VAL A 109 14.86 -12.33 3.51
CA VAL A 109 14.69 -13.49 2.63
C VAL A 109 15.36 -13.23 1.27
N GLU A 110 15.14 -12.06 0.68
CA GLU A 110 15.77 -11.64 -0.58
C GLU A 110 17.31 -11.70 -0.49
N ALA A 111 17.87 -11.24 0.63
CA ALA A 111 19.32 -11.31 0.88
C ALA A 111 19.81 -12.74 1.03
N LEU A 112 19.06 -13.64 1.68
CA LEU A 112 19.42 -15.06 1.82
C LEU A 112 19.41 -15.81 0.48
N TYR A 113 18.40 -15.54 -0.35
CA TYR A 113 18.25 -16.20 -1.66
C TYR A 113 19.08 -15.55 -2.76
N GLN A 114 19.70 -14.38 -2.54
CA GLN A 114 20.52 -13.63 -3.51
C GLN A 114 19.81 -13.39 -4.86
N ARG A 115 18.49 -13.21 -4.81
CA ARG A 115 17.65 -12.91 -5.99
C ARG A 115 16.49 -12.01 -5.64
N PRO A 116 15.96 -11.20 -6.58
CA PRO A 116 14.76 -10.40 -6.36
C PRO A 116 13.57 -11.30 -6.04
N LEU A 117 12.83 -10.98 -4.95
CA LEU A 117 11.62 -11.69 -4.51
C LEU A 117 10.52 -10.73 -4.06
N MET A 118 10.85 -9.43 -3.92
CA MET A 118 9.94 -8.46 -3.31
C MET A 118 8.67 -8.27 -4.14
N SER A 119 8.76 -8.30 -5.47
CA SER A 119 7.59 -8.19 -6.34
C SER A 119 6.68 -9.41 -6.22
N THR A 120 7.23 -10.63 -6.11
CA THR A 120 6.45 -11.84 -5.82
C THR A 120 5.72 -11.72 -4.48
N PHE A 121 6.38 -11.19 -3.45
CA PHE A 121 5.73 -10.98 -2.14
C PHE A 121 4.57 -10.00 -2.25
N HIS A 122 4.73 -8.88 -2.96
CA HIS A 122 3.64 -7.93 -3.21
C HIS A 122 2.55 -8.49 -4.14
N GLY A 123 2.91 -9.41 -5.05
CA GLY A 123 1.97 -10.22 -5.83
C GLY A 123 1.08 -11.08 -4.93
N LEU A 124 1.67 -11.75 -3.93
CA LEU A 124 0.92 -12.51 -2.90
C LEU A 124 0.00 -11.61 -2.08
N TYR A 125 0.42 -10.38 -1.76
CA TYR A 125 -0.45 -9.38 -1.13
C TYR A 125 -1.68 -9.07 -2.00
N SER A 126 -1.49 -8.88 -3.30
CA SER A 126 -2.59 -8.63 -4.25
C SER A 126 -3.54 -9.84 -4.37
N ILE A 127 -3.00 -11.06 -4.39
CA ILE A 127 -3.80 -12.30 -4.38
C ILE A 127 -4.59 -12.42 -3.07
N GLY A 128 -3.98 -12.09 -1.94
CA GLY A 128 -4.66 -12.04 -0.65
C GLY A 128 -5.79 -11.03 -0.66
N GLY A 129 -5.55 -9.84 -1.18
CA GLY A 129 -6.56 -8.80 -1.36
C GLY A 129 -7.75 -9.25 -2.21
N PHE A 130 -7.47 -9.87 -3.35
CA PHE A 130 -8.50 -10.47 -4.22
C PHE A 130 -9.30 -11.55 -3.49
N THR A 131 -8.61 -12.46 -2.78
CA THR A 131 -9.26 -13.54 -2.01
C THR A 131 -10.16 -12.99 -0.91
N GLY A 132 -9.68 -12.00 -0.14
CA GLY A 132 -10.47 -11.37 0.92
C GLY A 132 -11.72 -10.66 0.38
N ALA A 133 -11.58 -9.93 -0.74
CA ALA A 133 -12.70 -9.26 -1.39
C ALA A 133 -13.73 -10.26 -1.95
N LEU A 134 -13.27 -11.32 -2.63
CA LEU A 134 -14.13 -12.36 -3.20
C LEU A 134 -14.89 -13.11 -2.08
N THR A 135 -14.18 -13.53 -1.04
CA THR A 135 -14.79 -14.21 0.11
C THR A 135 -15.80 -13.31 0.80
N GLY A 136 -15.44 -12.04 1.06
CA GLY A 136 -16.35 -11.08 1.67
C GLY A 136 -17.60 -10.83 0.84
N GLY A 137 -17.46 -10.72 -0.49
CA GLY A 137 -18.58 -10.58 -1.43
C GLY A 137 -19.47 -11.82 -1.47
N ALA A 138 -18.88 -13.02 -1.52
CA ALA A 138 -19.62 -14.28 -1.52
C ALA A 138 -20.43 -14.48 -0.22
N LEU A 139 -19.81 -14.22 0.94
CA LEU A 139 -20.50 -14.28 2.23
C LEU A 139 -21.62 -13.22 2.35
N ALA A 140 -21.45 -12.06 1.72
CA ALA A 140 -22.48 -11.04 1.65
C ALA A 140 -23.68 -11.50 0.80
N ALA A 141 -23.43 -12.12 -0.36
CA ALA A 141 -24.47 -12.68 -1.23
C ALA A 141 -25.26 -13.80 -0.54
N LEU A 142 -24.63 -14.53 0.37
CA LEU A 142 -25.28 -15.55 1.22
C LEU A 142 -26.01 -14.95 2.44
N SER A 143 -26.10 -13.62 2.54
CA SER A 143 -26.76 -12.90 3.64
C SER A 143 -26.17 -13.23 5.03
N ILE A 144 -24.90 -13.61 5.10
CA ILE A 144 -24.20 -13.84 6.37
C ILE A 144 -24.05 -12.51 7.11
N ALA A 145 -24.26 -12.52 8.43
CA ALA A 145 -24.16 -11.33 9.25
C ALA A 145 -22.75 -10.69 9.17
N PRO A 146 -22.61 -9.35 9.18
CA PRO A 146 -21.31 -8.67 9.03
C PRO A 146 -20.26 -9.11 10.06
N PHE A 147 -20.66 -9.41 11.28
CA PHE A 147 -19.77 -9.94 12.32
C PHE A 147 -19.17 -11.30 11.92
N ASP A 148 -20.00 -12.24 11.46
CA ASP A 148 -19.55 -13.59 11.08
C ASP A 148 -18.71 -13.55 9.79
N ARG A 149 -19.02 -12.62 8.87
CA ARG A 149 -18.21 -12.35 7.67
C ARG A 149 -16.81 -11.85 8.02
N ALA A 150 -16.63 -11.21 9.17
CA ALA A 150 -15.34 -10.80 9.69
C ALA A 150 -14.68 -11.90 10.52
N LEU A 151 -15.45 -12.58 11.38
CA LEU A 151 -14.93 -13.55 12.35
C LEU A 151 -14.35 -14.80 11.68
N GLY A 152 -15.05 -15.39 10.72
CA GLY A 152 -14.58 -16.60 10.02
C GLY A 152 -13.21 -16.38 9.37
N PRO A 153 -13.05 -15.38 8.47
CA PRO A 153 -11.74 -15.02 7.91
C PRO A 153 -10.71 -14.65 8.98
N ALA A 154 -11.08 -13.91 10.04
CA ALA A 154 -10.16 -13.53 11.11
C ALA A 154 -9.57 -14.75 11.85
N LEU A 155 -10.38 -15.72 12.16
CA LEU A 155 -9.92 -16.97 12.79
C LEU A 155 -8.99 -17.76 11.87
N LEU A 156 -9.36 -17.93 10.60
CA LEU A 156 -8.55 -18.65 9.62
C LEU A 156 -7.20 -17.96 9.37
N LEU A 157 -7.23 -16.64 9.12
CA LEU A 157 -6.02 -15.87 8.85
C LEU A 157 -5.14 -15.72 10.09
N GLY A 158 -5.75 -15.60 11.28
CA GLY A 158 -5.04 -15.59 12.56
C GLY A 158 -4.34 -16.92 12.84
N ALA A 159 -5.03 -18.04 12.64
CA ALA A 159 -4.44 -19.39 12.75
C ALA A 159 -3.28 -19.56 11.73
N ALA A 160 -3.48 -19.11 10.48
CA ALA A 160 -2.43 -19.15 9.48
C ALA A 160 -1.22 -18.27 9.85
N ALA A 161 -1.45 -17.10 10.49
CA ALA A 161 -0.35 -16.24 10.98
C ALA A 161 0.46 -16.92 12.10
N VAL A 162 -0.22 -17.58 13.03
CA VAL A 162 0.43 -18.37 14.10
C VAL A 162 1.19 -19.56 13.51
N ALA A 163 0.58 -20.30 12.61
CA ALA A 163 1.23 -21.43 11.93
C ALA A 163 2.46 -20.97 11.14
N ALA A 164 2.35 -19.88 10.36
CA ALA A 164 3.45 -19.34 9.59
C ALA A 164 4.62 -18.83 10.44
N HIS A 165 4.40 -18.53 11.72
CA HIS A 165 5.43 -18.03 12.62
C HIS A 165 6.67 -18.92 12.64
N GLN A 166 6.54 -20.22 12.69
CA GLN A 166 7.66 -21.17 12.78
C GLN A 166 8.56 -21.20 11.53
N TRP A 167 8.03 -20.84 10.35
CA TRP A 167 8.78 -20.82 9.09
C TRP A 167 9.39 -19.45 8.76
N LEU A 168 9.07 -18.41 9.52
CA LEU A 168 9.70 -17.11 9.32
C LEU A 168 11.16 -17.17 9.77
N PRO A 169 12.12 -16.67 8.97
CA PRO A 169 13.53 -16.60 9.38
C PRO A 169 13.68 -15.83 10.71
N PRO A 170 14.47 -16.33 11.65
CA PRO A 170 14.75 -15.58 12.86
C PRO A 170 15.53 -14.31 12.50
N THR A 171 14.92 -13.16 12.71
CA THR A 171 15.65 -11.89 12.70
C THR A 171 16.19 -11.66 14.09
N GLN A 172 17.51 -11.74 14.24
CA GLN A 172 18.13 -11.55 15.54
C GLN A 172 17.82 -10.14 16.08
N PRO A 173 17.39 -10.04 17.35
CA PRO A 173 17.38 -8.75 18.02
C PRO A 173 18.82 -8.24 17.98
N HIS A 174 19.06 -7.07 17.44
CA HIS A 174 20.32 -6.42 17.65
C HIS A 174 20.37 -6.02 19.13
N THR A 175 21.16 -6.72 19.89
CA THR A 175 21.68 -6.21 21.17
C THR A 175 22.53 -5.01 20.83
N ALA A 176 21.92 -3.87 20.61
CA ALA A 176 22.61 -2.60 20.67
C ALA A 176 23.11 -2.49 22.09
N SER A 177 24.41 -2.72 22.28
CA SER A 177 25.12 -2.53 23.55
C SER A 177 24.91 -1.07 23.96
N GLY A 178 24.03 -0.85 24.94
CA GLY A 178 23.72 0.44 25.53
C GLY A 178 22.30 0.91 25.28
N PRO A 179 21.68 1.51 26.33
CA PRO A 179 20.40 2.22 26.12
C PRO A 179 20.62 3.26 25.04
N PRO A 180 19.66 3.49 24.12
CA PRO A 180 19.74 4.66 23.30
C PRO A 180 19.71 5.83 24.28
N LYS A 181 20.87 6.46 24.51
CA LYS A 181 20.87 7.81 25.03
C LYS A 181 19.94 8.53 24.07
N ALA A 182 18.77 8.90 24.54
CA ALA A 182 17.76 9.62 23.80
C ALA A 182 18.28 11.04 23.52
N ARG A 183 19.33 11.13 22.74
CA ARG A 183 19.50 12.23 21.85
C ARG A 183 18.48 11.97 20.74
N ILE A 184 17.38 12.71 20.77
CA ILE A 184 16.63 13.12 19.58
C ILE A 184 17.63 13.99 18.77
N ARG A 185 18.70 13.36 18.35
CA ARG A 185 19.52 13.83 17.26
C ARG A 185 18.59 13.68 16.07
N ARG A 186 18.06 14.79 15.55
CA ARG A 186 17.31 14.83 14.29
C ARG A 186 17.96 13.80 13.38
N MET A 187 17.32 12.63 13.23
CA MET A 187 17.83 11.57 12.36
C MET A 187 17.70 12.14 10.95
N ARG A 188 18.77 12.77 10.49
CA ARG A 188 18.83 13.22 9.10
C ARG A 188 18.80 11.95 8.27
N LEU A 189 17.68 11.74 7.57
CA LEU A 189 17.62 10.71 6.55
C LEU A 189 18.74 10.98 5.56
N SER A 190 19.48 9.95 5.21
CA SER A 190 20.48 10.07 4.16
C SER A 190 19.77 10.44 2.84
N LEU A 191 20.42 11.21 2.00
CA LEU A 191 19.85 11.64 0.72
C LEU A 191 19.32 10.48 -0.13
N PRO A 192 20.01 9.32 -0.23
CA PRO A 192 19.46 8.16 -0.93
C PRO A 192 18.14 7.66 -0.33
N VAL A 193 18.05 7.50 1.00
CA VAL A 193 16.83 7.03 1.66
C VAL A 193 15.69 8.04 1.55
N ALA A 194 16.00 9.34 1.63
CA ALA A 194 15.01 10.39 1.39
C ALA A 194 14.46 10.33 -0.05
N ALA A 195 15.32 10.06 -1.05
CA ALA A 195 14.90 9.88 -2.44
C ALA A 195 14.01 8.64 -2.62
N LEU A 196 14.34 7.49 -1.96
CA LEU A 196 13.46 6.32 -1.95
C LEU A 196 12.10 6.65 -1.33
N GLY A 197 12.08 7.39 -0.22
CA GLY A 197 10.84 7.85 0.42
C GLY A 197 10.01 8.74 -0.50
N LEU A 198 10.63 9.72 -1.17
CA LEU A 198 9.94 10.58 -2.12
C LEU A 198 9.35 9.79 -3.30
N MET A 199 10.08 8.83 -3.85
CA MET A 199 9.55 7.94 -4.89
C MET A 199 8.38 7.09 -4.37
N ALA A 200 8.43 6.60 -3.12
CA ALA A 200 7.33 5.88 -2.50
C ALA A 200 6.11 6.78 -2.30
N PHE A 201 6.30 8.02 -1.85
CA PHE A 201 5.25 9.04 -1.77
C PHE A 201 4.56 9.25 -3.12
N CYS A 202 5.36 9.51 -4.17
CA CYS A 202 4.84 9.71 -5.53
C CYS A 202 4.08 8.48 -6.05
N SER A 203 4.61 7.26 -5.80
CA SER A 203 3.98 6.03 -6.26
C SER A 203 2.64 5.78 -5.57
N LEU A 204 2.58 5.87 -4.24
CA LEU A 204 1.35 5.61 -3.50
C LEU A 204 0.31 6.72 -3.66
N LEU A 205 0.75 7.99 -3.87
CA LEU A 205 -0.15 9.06 -4.27
C LEU A 205 -0.78 8.76 -5.64
N ALA A 206 0.02 8.36 -6.62
CA ALA A 206 -0.47 8.04 -7.96
C ALA A 206 -1.37 6.78 -7.99
N GLU A 207 -1.05 5.76 -7.18
CA GLU A 207 -1.87 4.56 -7.00
C GLU A 207 -3.23 4.91 -6.39
N GLY A 208 -3.25 5.67 -5.27
CA GLY A 208 -4.48 6.12 -4.63
C GLY A 208 -5.32 7.01 -5.55
N ALA A 209 -4.68 7.99 -6.21
CA ALA A 209 -5.38 8.87 -7.16
C ALA A 209 -5.98 8.08 -8.33
N SER A 210 -5.31 7.03 -8.83
CA SER A 210 -5.86 6.16 -9.86
C SER A 210 -7.07 5.37 -9.38
N GLY A 211 -7.04 4.90 -8.13
CA GLY A 211 -8.19 4.24 -7.50
C GLY A 211 -9.42 5.14 -7.37
N ASP A 212 -9.21 6.33 -6.83
CA ASP A 212 -10.31 7.21 -6.46
C ASP A 212 -10.87 8.02 -7.65
N TRP A 213 -10.01 8.41 -8.60
CA TRP A 213 -10.36 9.40 -9.62
C TRP A 213 -10.47 8.86 -11.05
N SER A 214 -10.01 7.63 -11.34
CA SER A 214 -10.05 7.11 -12.72
C SER A 214 -11.46 7.00 -13.26
N ALA A 215 -12.37 6.36 -12.53
CA ALA A 215 -13.77 6.22 -12.93
C ALA A 215 -14.50 7.59 -12.96
N ILE A 216 -14.22 8.47 -11.99
CA ILE A 216 -14.78 9.83 -11.95
C ILE A 216 -14.32 10.64 -13.18
N TYR A 217 -13.06 10.51 -13.58
CA TYR A 217 -12.52 11.18 -14.77
C TYR A 217 -13.23 10.71 -16.04
N LEU A 218 -13.39 9.40 -16.24
CA LEU A 218 -14.10 8.87 -17.41
C LEU A 218 -15.57 9.31 -17.41
N HIS A 219 -16.25 9.19 -16.28
CA HIS A 219 -17.67 9.52 -16.19
C HIS A 219 -17.93 11.02 -16.33
N LYS A 220 -17.29 11.85 -15.50
CA LYS A 220 -17.59 13.30 -15.42
C LYS A 220 -16.83 14.14 -16.44
N SER A 221 -15.58 13.79 -16.78
CA SER A 221 -14.76 14.59 -17.68
C SER A 221 -14.87 14.15 -19.14
N LEU A 222 -15.08 12.84 -19.39
CA LEU A 222 -15.18 12.28 -20.74
C LEU A 222 -16.60 11.85 -21.13
N GLY A 223 -17.61 12.02 -20.24
CA GLY A 223 -19.02 11.82 -20.55
C GLY A 223 -19.44 10.35 -20.75
N THR A 224 -18.70 9.38 -20.20
CA THR A 224 -19.05 7.96 -20.32
C THR A 224 -20.11 7.53 -19.31
N ASP A 225 -20.81 6.43 -19.59
CA ASP A 225 -21.65 5.78 -18.58
C ASP A 225 -20.84 5.17 -17.44
N ALA A 226 -21.49 4.84 -16.33
CA ALA A 226 -20.83 4.35 -15.12
C ALA A 226 -20.18 2.97 -15.32
N ALA A 227 -20.74 2.11 -16.17
CA ALA A 227 -20.19 0.78 -16.44
C ALA A 227 -18.87 0.88 -17.20
N PHE A 228 -18.84 1.70 -18.27
CA PHE A 228 -17.58 1.96 -18.98
C PHE A 228 -16.56 2.68 -18.09
N ALA A 229 -16.98 3.65 -17.28
CA ALA A 229 -16.09 4.37 -16.38
C ALA A 229 -15.34 3.45 -15.42
N ALA A 230 -15.99 2.41 -14.89
CA ALA A 230 -15.38 1.43 -14.01
C ALA A 230 -14.23 0.63 -14.67
N THR A 231 -14.22 0.53 -16.02
CA THR A 231 -13.17 -0.20 -16.74
C THR A 231 -11.80 0.44 -16.60
N ALA A 232 -11.69 1.74 -16.30
CA ALA A 232 -10.41 2.41 -16.08
C ALA A 232 -9.67 1.87 -14.84
N PHE A 233 -10.38 1.76 -13.71
CA PHE A 233 -9.81 1.17 -12.51
C PHE A 233 -9.55 -0.33 -12.67
N ALA A 234 -10.42 -1.04 -13.37
CA ALA A 234 -10.22 -2.46 -13.68
C ALA A 234 -8.93 -2.67 -14.50
N ALA A 235 -8.71 -1.87 -15.56
CA ALA A 235 -7.50 -1.94 -16.37
C ALA A 235 -6.24 -1.62 -15.54
N PHE A 236 -6.29 -0.58 -14.69
CA PHE A 236 -5.22 -0.26 -13.74
C PHE A 236 -4.91 -1.46 -12.82
N SER A 237 -5.93 -2.04 -12.20
CA SER A 237 -5.77 -3.12 -11.23
C SER A 237 -5.23 -4.40 -11.84
N VAL A 238 -5.73 -4.79 -13.01
CA VAL A 238 -5.24 -5.97 -13.76
C VAL A 238 -3.79 -5.77 -14.19
N ALA A 239 -3.47 -4.61 -14.77
CA ALA A 239 -2.12 -4.30 -15.21
C ALA A 239 -1.13 -4.24 -14.03
N MET A 240 -1.56 -3.71 -12.88
CA MET A 240 -0.79 -3.71 -11.63
C MET A 240 -0.50 -5.14 -11.16
N ALA A 241 -1.50 -6.02 -11.14
CA ALA A 241 -1.33 -7.40 -10.73
C ALA A 241 -0.36 -8.16 -11.66
N VAL A 242 -0.54 -8.04 -12.97
CA VAL A 242 0.36 -8.64 -13.98
C VAL A 242 1.78 -8.10 -13.83
N GLY A 243 1.93 -6.79 -13.67
CA GLY A 243 3.24 -6.16 -13.46
C GLY A 243 3.95 -6.66 -12.20
N ARG A 244 3.23 -6.80 -11.07
CA ARG A 244 3.79 -7.33 -9.82
C ARG A 244 4.26 -8.79 -9.95
N LEU A 245 3.47 -9.63 -10.60
CA LEU A 245 3.84 -11.05 -10.80
C LEU A 245 5.05 -11.24 -11.72
N SER A 246 5.27 -10.33 -12.68
CA SER A 246 6.43 -10.34 -13.56
C SER A 246 7.64 -9.58 -13.02
N GLY A 247 7.49 -8.87 -11.91
CA GLY A 247 8.43 -7.86 -11.43
C GLY A 247 9.80 -8.39 -11.04
N ASP A 248 9.88 -9.55 -10.40
CA ASP A 248 11.17 -10.12 -9.99
C ASP A 248 11.98 -10.59 -11.20
N TRP A 249 11.31 -11.15 -12.21
CA TRP A 249 11.95 -11.49 -13.50
C TRP A 249 12.43 -10.22 -14.22
N LEU A 250 11.59 -9.18 -14.27
CA LEU A 250 11.96 -7.90 -14.87
C LEU A 250 13.14 -7.25 -14.12
N THR A 251 13.12 -7.29 -12.79
CA THR A 251 14.21 -6.76 -11.95
C THR A 251 15.53 -7.49 -12.22
N SER A 252 15.49 -8.83 -12.38
CA SER A 252 16.68 -9.63 -12.67
C SER A 252 17.25 -9.36 -14.07
N ARG A 253 16.39 -9.01 -15.05
CA ARG A 253 16.80 -8.74 -16.44
C ARG A 253 17.26 -7.30 -16.67
N LEU A 254 16.49 -6.34 -16.17
CA LEU A 254 16.69 -4.90 -16.44
C LEU A 254 17.49 -4.20 -15.33
N GLY A 255 17.47 -4.78 -14.12
CA GLY A 255 17.94 -4.13 -12.91
C GLY A 255 16.96 -3.08 -12.37
N ALA A 256 17.04 -2.83 -11.07
CA ALA A 256 16.12 -1.96 -10.32
C ALA A 256 16.00 -0.55 -10.93
N THR A 257 17.13 0.07 -11.28
CA THR A 257 17.14 1.44 -11.82
C THR A 257 16.40 1.55 -13.14
N GLN A 258 16.66 0.62 -14.07
CA GLN A 258 16.01 0.68 -15.40
C GLN A 258 14.53 0.36 -15.28
N LEU A 259 14.15 -0.60 -14.42
CA LEU A 259 12.75 -0.94 -14.17
C LEU A 259 11.96 0.26 -13.63
N LEU A 260 12.49 0.99 -12.63
CA LEU A 260 11.85 2.19 -12.10
C LEU A 260 11.77 3.31 -13.13
N ARG A 261 12.85 3.49 -13.91
CA ARG A 261 12.91 4.53 -14.93
C ARG A 261 11.88 4.31 -16.03
N SER A 262 11.87 3.10 -16.60
CA SER A 262 10.93 2.73 -17.66
C SER A 262 9.48 2.69 -17.14
N GLY A 263 9.25 2.16 -15.93
CA GLY A 263 7.93 2.12 -15.32
C GLY A 263 7.36 3.51 -15.05
N GLY A 264 8.14 4.40 -14.42
CA GLY A 264 7.73 5.79 -14.20
C GLY A 264 7.48 6.56 -15.50
N ALA A 265 8.36 6.38 -16.50
CA ALA A 265 8.17 7.00 -17.80
C ALA A 265 6.91 6.48 -18.52
N LEU A 266 6.68 5.16 -18.50
CA LEU A 266 5.49 4.52 -19.09
C LEU A 266 4.20 5.08 -18.47
N ALA A 267 4.15 5.16 -17.14
CA ALA A 267 3.01 5.69 -16.41
C ALA A 267 2.79 7.19 -16.74
N ALA A 268 3.85 7.99 -16.73
CA ALA A 268 3.77 9.42 -17.05
C ALA A 268 3.28 9.66 -18.49
N LEU A 269 3.85 8.95 -19.46
CA LEU A 269 3.46 9.08 -20.87
C LEU A 269 2.04 8.59 -21.12
N GLY A 270 1.65 7.46 -20.51
CA GLY A 270 0.29 6.90 -20.63
C GLY A 270 -0.77 7.88 -20.13
N LEU A 271 -0.56 8.47 -18.95
CA LEU A 271 -1.51 9.45 -18.42
C LEU A 271 -1.47 10.77 -19.21
N THR A 272 -0.29 11.23 -19.64
CA THR A 272 -0.16 12.43 -20.47
C THR A 272 -0.97 12.28 -21.76
N ALA A 273 -0.82 11.15 -22.46
CA ALA A 273 -1.60 10.86 -23.67
C ALA A 273 -3.12 10.84 -23.38
N THR A 274 -3.52 10.24 -22.25
CA THR A 274 -4.91 10.25 -21.77
C THR A 274 -5.46 11.67 -21.63
N LEU A 275 -4.72 12.54 -20.92
CA LEU A 275 -5.16 13.91 -20.63
C LEU A 275 -5.17 14.81 -21.86
N LEU A 276 -4.25 14.61 -22.81
CA LEU A 276 -4.17 15.41 -24.04
C LEU A 276 -5.20 15.01 -25.09
N LEU A 277 -5.45 13.71 -25.24
CA LEU A 277 -6.32 13.20 -26.30
C LEU A 277 -7.80 13.14 -25.90
N GLY A 278 -8.10 13.07 -24.60
CA GLY A 278 -9.48 13.11 -24.08
C GLY A 278 -10.41 12.03 -24.63
N ARG A 279 -9.88 10.88 -25.06
CA ARG A 279 -10.69 9.78 -25.63
C ARG A 279 -10.90 8.68 -24.59
N PRO A 280 -12.16 8.25 -24.33
CA PRO A 280 -12.47 7.27 -23.30
C PRO A 280 -11.66 5.97 -23.39
N ALA A 281 -11.57 5.36 -24.58
CA ALA A 281 -10.82 4.11 -24.77
C ALA A 281 -9.32 4.27 -24.48
N LEU A 282 -8.72 5.42 -24.85
CA LEU A 282 -7.31 5.71 -24.55
C LEU A 282 -7.10 5.96 -23.06
N ALA A 283 -8.11 6.52 -22.37
CA ALA A 283 -8.05 6.73 -20.93
C ALA A 283 -7.99 5.39 -20.16
N VAL A 284 -8.79 4.40 -20.57
CA VAL A 284 -8.71 3.04 -20.02
C VAL A 284 -7.30 2.46 -20.19
N GLY A 285 -6.73 2.56 -21.41
CA GLY A 285 -5.37 2.11 -21.68
C GLY A 285 -4.32 2.89 -20.86
N GLY A 286 -4.46 4.21 -20.74
CA GLY A 286 -3.57 5.05 -19.96
C GLY A 286 -3.55 4.72 -18.47
N PHE A 287 -4.71 4.46 -17.85
CA PHE A 287 -4.76 3.97 -16.48
C PHE A 287 -4.16 2.56 -16.36
N GLY A 288 -4.34 1.68 -17.35
CA GLY A 288 -3.62 0.42 -17.42
C GLY A 288 -2.10 0.59 -17.46
N LEU A 289 -1.59 1.55 -18.25
CA LEU A 289 -0.15 1.88 -18.30
C LEU A 289 0.37 2.44 -16.97
N ILE A 290 -0.44 3.21 -16.22
CA ILE A 290 -0.09 3.62 -14.85
C ILE A 290 0.06 2.39 -13.95
N GLY A 291 -0.94 1.49 -13.97
CA GLY A 291 -0.90 0.26 -13.17
C GLY A 291 0.34 -0.58 -13.46
N LEU A 292 0.65 -0.82 -14.74
CA LEU A 292 1.83 -1.57 -15.15
C LEU A 292 3.14 -0.88 -14.76
N GLY A 293 3.21 0.44 -14.97
CA GLY A 293 4.41 1.24 -14.71
C GLY A 293 4.73 1.37 -13.21
N LEU A 294 3.71 1.48 -12.36
CA LEU A 294 3.87 1.59 -10.91
C LEU A 294 3.98 0.25 -10.18
N ALA A 295 3.61 -0.86 -10.84
CA ALA A 295 3.49 -2.18 -10.22
C ALA A 295 4.71 -2.59 -9.38
N ASN A 296 5.91 -2.29 -9.86
CA ASN A 296 7.17 -2.70 -9.26
C ASN A 296 7.91 -1.57 -8.53
N VAL A 297 7.33 -0.37 -8.45
CA VAL A 297 7.99 0.77 -7.78
C VAL A 297 8.15 0.47 -6.30
N VAL A 298 7.07 0.27 -5.58
CA VAL A 298 7.10 0.02 -4.12
C VAL A 298 7.93 -1.21 -3.75
N PRO A 299 7.75 -2.39 -4.38
CA PRO A 299 8.60 -3.56 -4.11
C PRO A 299 10.09 -3.28 -4.30
N THR A 300 10.46 -2.61 -5.39
CA THR A 300 11.86 -2.26 -5.68
C THR A 300 12.44 -1.28 -4.65
N LEU A 301 11.63 -0.30 -4.18
CA LEU A 301 12.08 0.65 -3.16
C LEU A 301 12.28 -0.02 -1.81
N PHE A 302 11.42 -0.96 -1.39
CA PHE A 302 11.62 -1.73 -0.18
C PHE A 302 12.86 -2.63 -0.27
N SER A 303 13.06 -3.29 -1.40
CA SER A 303 14.27 -4.06 -1.67
C SER A 303 15.54 -3.20 -1.59
N ALA A 304 15.52 -1.99 -2.18
CA ALA A 304 16.63 -1.04 -2.11
C ALA A 304 16.87 -0.51 -0.69
N ALA A 305 15.80 -0.19 0.05
CA ALA A 305 15.89 0.22 1.45
C ALA A 305 16.46 -0.88 2.35
N GLY A 306 16.09 -2.14 2.07
CA GLY A 306 16.63 -3.32 2.77
C GLY A 306 18.13 -3.54 2.55
N ARG A 307 18.69 -3.05 1.44
CA ARG A 307 20.13 -3.08 1.13
C ARG A 307 20.88 -1.80 1.49
N SER A 308 20.22 -0.84 2.15
CA SER A 308 20.83 0.46 2.46
C SER A 308 22.11 0.32 3.29
N ARG A 309 23.17 0.96 2.79
CA ARG A 309 24.47 1.08 3.51
C ARG A 309 24.57 2.37 4.33
N SER A 310 23.74 3.35 4.03
CA SER A 310 23.75 4.65 4.68
C SER A 310 22.95 4.72 5.97
N GLN A 311 22.01 3.77 6.16
CA GLN A 311 21.19 3.63 7.36
C GLN A 311 20.86 2.16 7.62
N ALA A 312 20.51 1.83 8.87
CA ALA A 312 20.05 0.47 9.20
C ALA A 312 18.84 0.09 8.33
N PRO A 313 18.81 -1.07 7.66
CA PRO A 313 17.77 -1.47 6.72
C PRO A 313 16.35 -1.30 7.27
N ARG A 314 16.10 -1.71 8.51
CA ARG A 314 14.82 -1.56 9.19
C ARG A 314 14.35 -0.10 9.32
N VAL A 315 15.29 0.84 9.53
CA VAL A 315 15.01 2.28 9.62
C VAL A 315 14.69 2.83 8.23
N ALA A 316 15.47 2.43 7.22
CA ALA A 316 15.24 2.83 5.84
C ALA A 316 13.88 2.33 5.32
N ILE A 317 13.53 1.06 5.57
CA ILE A 317 12.22 0.48 5.19
C ILE A 317 11.08 1.21 5.90
N ALA A 318 11.20 1.45 7.22
CA ALA A 318 10.17 2.18 7.96
C ALA A 318 10.00 3.63 7.46
N ALA A 319 11.09 4.31 7.11
CA ALA A 319 11.05 5.66 6.55
C ALA A 319 10.37 5.68 5.17
N VAL A 320 10.71 4.74 4.29
CA VAL A 320 10.11 4.60 2.96
C VAL A 320 8.61 4.31 3.09
N ALA A 321 8.21 3.38 3.97
CA ALA A 321 6.82 3.05 4.23
C ALA A 321 6.03 4.27 4.76
N SER A 322 6.56 4.94 5.80
CA SER A 322 5.88 6.10 6.39
C SER A 322 5.68 7.23 5.37
N THR A 323 6.70 7.50 4.54
CA THR A 323 6.62 8.52 3.51
C THR A 323 5.64 8.12 2.41
N GLY A 324 5.63 6.83 2.03
CA GLY A 324 4.69 6.28 1.06
C GLY A 324 3.23 6.41 1.55
N TYR A 325 2.95 6.02 2.78
CA TYR A 325 1.60 6.18 3.37
C TYR A 325 1.16 7.65 3.46
N ALA A 326 2.09 8.59 3.71
CA ALA A 326 1.77 10.00 3.63
C ALA A 326 1.34 10.42 2.22
N GLY A 327 1.92 9.83 1.16
CA GLY A 327 1.50 10.03 -0.22
C GLY A 327 0.09 9.51 -0.50
N LEU A 328 -0.20 8.28 -0.03
CA LEU A 328 -1.54 7.69 -0.14
C LEU A 328 -2.60 8.56 0.54
N LEU A 329 -2.29 9.09 1.72
CA LEU A 329 -3.19 9.95 2.49
C LEU A 329 -3.37 11.33 1.84
N ALA A 330 -2.30 11.90 1.29
CA ALA A 330 -2.32 13.21 0.66
C ALA A 330 -2.99 13.21 -0.72
N GLY A 331 -2.99 12.07 -1.43
CA GLY A 331 -3.47 11.95 -2.79
C GLY A 331 -4.91 12.44 -2.99
N PRO A 332 -5.91 11.82 -2.33
CA PRO A 332 -7.32 12.16 -2.53
C PRO A 332 -7.64 13.64 -2.26
N PRO A 333 -7.23 14.27 -1.12
CA PRO A 333 -7.50 15.66 -0.89
C PRO A 333 -6.74 16.59 -1.84
N LEU A 334 -5.49 16.32 -2.16
CA LEU A 334 -4.71 17.15 -3.07
C LEU A 334 -5.35 17.21 -4.47
N ILE A 335 -5.71 16.05 -5.02
CA ILE A 335 -6.39 15.97 -6.32
C ILE A 335 -7.78 16.63 -6.23
N GLY A 336 -8.53 16.38 -5.17
CA GLY A 336 -9.85 16.97 -4.96
C GLY A 336 -9.84 18.50 -4.91
N PHE A 337 -8.93 19.10 -4.13
CA PHE A 337 -8.80 20.56 -4.04
C PHE A 337 -8.40 21.20 -5.38
N ILE A 338 -7.44 20.61 -6.09
CA ILE A 338 -7.03 21.11 -7.41
C ILE A 338 -8.17 20.94 -8.42
N ALA A 339 -8.90 19.82 -8.38
CA ALA A 339 -10.03 19.58 -9.27
C ALA A 339 -11.17 20.57 -9.03
N GLN A 340 -11.42 20.95 -7.79
CA GLN A 340 -12.42 21.97 -7.42
C GLN A 340 -12.00 23.37 -7.88
N ALA A 341 -10.73 23.73 -7.72
CA ALA A 341 -10.21 25.04 -8.12
C ALA A 341 -10.09 25.21 -9.62
N PHE A 342 -9.85 24.13 -10.36
CA PHE A 342 -9.60 24.14 -11.80
C PHE A 342 -10.48 23.11 -12.51
N THR A 343 -9.92 21.94 -12.82
CA THR A 343 -10.60 20.77 -13.42
C THR A 343 -9.92 19.49 -12.98
N LEU A 344 -10.63 18.36 -13.04
CA LEU A 344 -10.05 17.06 -12.74
C LEU A 344 -8.90 16.70 -13.72
N THR A 345 -9.01 17.09 -15.00
CA THR A 345 -7.94 16.92 -16.00
C THR A 345 -6.64 17.61 -15.56
N ARG A 346 -6.73 18.84 -15.04
CA ARG A 346 -5.56 19.57 -14.54
C ARG A 346 -5.04 18.98 -13.22
N ALA A 347 -5.90 18.52 -12.35
CA ALA A 347 -5.52 17.88 -11.10
C ALA A 347 -4.71 16.61 -11.34
N LEU A 348 -5.06 15.79 -12.33
CA LEU A 348 -4.35 14.58 -12.68
C LEU A 348 -2.93 14.83 -13.24
N ILE A 349 -2.57 16.07 -13.60
CA ILE A 349 -1.18 16.43 -13.93
C ILE A 349 -0.24 16.17 -12.74
N VAL A 350 -0.73 16.27 -11.50
CA VAL A 350 0.06 15.91 -10.30
C VAL A 350 0.53 14.47 -10.37
N VAL A 351 -0.33 13.55 -10.82
CA VAL A 351 0.02 12.13 -11.01
C VAL A 351 1.10 11.98 -12.11
N VAL A 352 0.98 12.72 -13.22
CA VAL A 352 2.01 12.73 -14.27
C VAL A 352 3.37 13.17 -13.70
N VAL A 353 3.38 14.27 -12.92
CA VAL A 353 4.60 14.79 -12.28
C VAL A 353 5.18 13.75 -11.31
N CYS A 354 4.37 13.11 -10.49
CA CYS A 354 4.80 12.05 -9.58
C CYS A 354 5.46 10.88 -10.35
N CYS A 355 4.84 10.41 -11.42
CA CYS A 355 5.39 9.34 -12.26
C CYS A 355 6.70 9.76 -12.95
N ALA A 356 6.80 11.00 -13.45
CA ALA A 356 8.02 11.55 -14.03
C ALA A 356 9.14 11.65 -12.99
N LEU A 357 8.84 12.11 -11.77
CA LEU A 357 9.80 12.16 -10.66
C LEU A 357 10.35 10.77 -10.30
N ILE A 358 9.53 9.72 -10.32
CA ILE A 358 10.00 8.34 -10.12
C ILE A 358 11.03 7.98 -11.20
N ALA A 359 10.75 8.28 -12.48
CA ALA A 359 11.67 8.00 -13.57
C ALA A 359 13.00 8.78 -13.44
N LEU A 360 12.94 10.05 -13.04
CA LEU A 360 14.12 10.92 -12.87
C LEU A 360 14.96 10.51 -11.65
N LEU A 361 14.33 10.14 -10.55
CA LEU A 361 15.02 9.75 -9.31
C LEU A 361 15.48 8.29 -9.29
N ALA A 362 15.09 7.46 -10.26
CA ALA A 362 15.46 6.05 -10.36
C ALA A 362 16.97 5.78 -10.17
N PRO A 363 17.94 6.60 -10.65
CA PRO A 363 19.36 6.37 -10.41
C PRO A 363 19.78 6.41 -8.93
N MET A 364 18.97 7.04 -8.04
CA MET A 364 19.26 7.09 -6.61
C MET A 364 19.19 5.71 -5.93
N VAL A 365 18.47 4.75 -6.54
CA VAL A 365 18.40 3.37 -6.04
C VAL A 365 19.77 2.68 -6.02
N ARG A 366 20.67 3.00 -6.98
CA ARG A 366 22.05 2.49 -6.98
C ARG A 366 22.89 3.03 -5.83
N ARG A 367 22.60 4.24 -5.36
CA ARG A 367 23.35 4.93 -4.31
C ARG A 367 22.89 4.54 -2.90
N SER A 368 21.77 3.84 -2.78
CA SER A 368 21.24 3.35 -1.50
C SER A 368 21.81 1.97 -1.10
N GLY A 369 22.19 1.13 -2.04
CA GLY A 369 22.84 -0.19 -1.85
C GLY A 369 24.29 -0.19 -2.28
#